data_ca4834d7fdfc269f94abdaf420fe2321
#
_entry.id   ca4834d7fdfc269f94abdaf420fe2321
#
_cell.length_a   1.000
_cell.length_b   1.000
_cell.length_c   1.000
_cell.angle_alpha   90.00
_cell.angle_beta   90.00
_cell.angle_gamma   90.00
#
_symmetry.space_group_name_H-M   'P 1'
#
loop_
_entity.id
_entity.type
_entity.pdbx_description
1 polymer ?
#
loop_
_entity_poly.entity_id
_entity_poly.type
_entity_poly.pdbx_seq_one_letter_code
_entity_poly.pdbx_strand_id
1 'polypeptide(L)'
;MEMEHFKTRHIGINPSEMEKMLETIGVSDIDELIDQTIPADIRLTQPLSLPKALSEQEYAEEIAHLASKNKVCASYIGMGWYDTATPAVIYRNVFENPVWYTSYTPYQSEISQGRLEALLNFQTMVSDLTAMPLANSSLLDEATAAAEAANMMYALCSRNKAKKDADTLFVDEHIFPQTLAVLRTRMRYTGKNI
;
A
#
# COMPACT_ATOMS: atom_id res chain seq x y z
N MET A 1 12.81 -37.37 11.80
CA MET A 1 12.84 -35.96 12.24
C MET A 1 11.63 -35.30 11.60
N GLU A 2 10.60 -35.03 12.37
CA GLU A 2 9.43 -34.31 11.84
C GLU A 2 9.90 -32.92 11.41
N MET A 3 9.64 -32.55 10.17
CA MET A 3 9.95 -31.19 9.71
C MET A 3 9.05 -30.22 10.48
N GLU A 4 9.67 -29.32 11.21
CA GLU A 4 8.96 -28.25 11.92
C GLU A 4 8.23 -27.35 10.90
N HIS A 5 6.92 -27.39 10.90
CA HIS A 5 6.13 -26.57 9.98
C HIS A 5 6.19 -25.09 10.40
N PHE A 6 6.31 -24.20 9.43
CA PHE A 6 6.33 -22.75 9.64
C PHE A 6 5.17 -22.27 10.51
N LYS A 7 3.99 -22.87 10.38
CA LYS A 7 2.81 -22.51 11.19
C LYS A 7 3.05 -22.63 12.69
N THR A 8 3.86 -23.59 13.16
CA THR A 8 4.14 -23.79 14.60
C THR A 8 5.00 -22.69 15.20
N ARG A 9 5.75 -21.97 14.37
CA ARG A 9 6.53 -20.80 14.75
C ARG A 9 5.80 -19.47 14.54
N HIS A 10 4.74 -19.49 13.73
CA HIS A 10 4.03 -18.27 13.30
C HIS A 10 2.68 -18.10 14.03
N ILE A 11 1.95 -19.19 14.24
CA ILE A 11 0.68 -19.17 14.96
C ILE A 11 0.98 -19.23 16.46
N GLY A 12 0.53 -18.20 17.20
CA GLY A 12 0.92 -18.01 18.59
C GLY A 12 0.24 -18.94 19.59
N ILE A 13 -0.90 -19.59 19.27
CA ILE A 13 -1.71 -20.40 20.17
C ILE A 13 -1.32 -21.87 19.98
N ASN A 14 -0.87 -22.52 21.06
CA ASN A 14 -0.65 -23.96 21.06
C ASN A 14 -1.91 -24.73 21.48
N PRO A 15 -1.99 -26.07 21.28
CA PRO A 15 -3.19 -26.85 21.62
C PRO A 15 -3.64 -26.73 23.06
N SER A 16 -2.72 -26.71 24.05
CA SER A 16 -3.08 -26.61 25.47
C SER A 16 -3.61 -25.22 25.86
N GLU A 17 -3.18 -24.19 25.18
CA GLU A 17 -3.72 -22.84 25.34
C GLU A 17 -5.09 -22.72 24.70
N MET A 18 -5.29 -23.35 23.53
CA MET A 18 -6.59 -23.41 22.87
C MET A 18 -7.65 -24.07 23.74
N GLU A 19 -7.34 -25.21 24.38
CA GLU A 19 -8.26 -25.88 25.30
C GLU A 19 -8.71 -24.94 26.43
N LYS A 20 -7.78 -24.25 27.08
CA LYS A 20 -8.09 -23.29 28.15
C LYS A 20 -8.93 -22.10 27.66
N MET A 21 -8.67 -21.63 26.45
CA MET A 21 -9.45 -20.54 25.86
C MET A 21 -10.89 -20.99 25.57
N LEU A 22 -11.08 -22.17 24.99
CA LEU A 22 -12.40 -22.73 24.70
C LEU A 22 -13.19 -22.99 26.01
N GLU A 23 -12.53 -23.52 27.03
CA GLU A 23 -13.12 -23.70 28.37
C GLU A 23 -13.58 -22.36 28.97
N THR A 24 -12.76 -21.31 28.84
CA THR A 24 -13.07 -19.96 29.32
C THR A 24 -14.27 -19.36 28.59
N ILE A 25 -14.36 -19.60 27.29
CA ILE A 25 -15.50 -19.16 26.44
C ILE A 25 -16.76 -19.97 26.73
N GLY A 26 -16.61 -21.22 27.16
CA GLY A 26 -17.71 -22.12 27.45
C GLY A 26 -18.18 -22.94 26.24
N VAL A 27 -17.28 -23.27 25.32
CA VAL A 27 -17.53 -24.09 24.12
C VAL A 27 -16.60 -25.30 24.11
N SER A 28 -17.05 -26.38 23.45
CA SER A 28 -16.29 -27.64 23.40
C SER A 28 -15.12 -27.61 22.40
N ASP A 29 -15.29 -26.92 21.29
CA ASP A 29 -14.32 -26.86 20.21
C ASP A 29 -14.50 -25.60 19.34
N ILE A 30 -13.62 -25.46 18.36
CA ILE A 30 -13.63 -24.31 17.41
C ILE A 30 -14.87 -24.33 16.52
N ASP A 31 -15.36 -25.51 16.14
CA ASP A 31 -16.54 -25.62 15.28
C ASP A 31 -17.79 -25.12 16.00
N GLU A 32 -17.96 -25.47 17.28
CA GLU A 32 -19.03 -24.92 18.10
C GLU A 32 -18.93 -23.41 18.25
N LEU A 33 -17.71 -22.88 18.46
CA LEU A 33 -17.49 -21.43 18.51
C LEU A 33 -17.89 -20.75 17.21
N ILE A 34 -17.52 -21.33 16.06
CA ILE A 34 -17.90 -20.83 14.74
C ILE A 34 -19.41 -20.87 14.56
N ASP A 35 -20.06 -21.97 14.94
CA ASP A 35 -21.52 -22.12 14.84
C ASP A 35 -22.28 -21.10 15.66
N GLN A 36 -21.75 -20.72 16.81
CA GLN A 36 -22.37 -19.70 17.67
C GLN A 36 -22.09 -18.26 17.18
N THR A 37 -21.05 -18.04 16.37
CA THR A 37 -20.61 -16.68 15.97
C THR A 37 -20.96 -16.33 14.53
N ILE A 38 -21.00 -17.32 13.63
CA ILE A 38 -21.26 -17.09 12.21
C ILE A 38 -22.67 -17.56 11.84
N PRO A 39 -23.52 -16.70 11.27
CA PRO A 39 -24.84 -17.12 10.77
C PRO A 39 -24.73 -18.27 9.77
N ALA A 40 -25.63 -19.24 9.90
CA ALA A 40 -25.58 -20.48 9.12
C ALA A 40 -25.69 -20.27 7.59
N ASP A 41 -26.36 -19.22 7.17
CA ASP A 41 -26.55 -18.85 5.75
C ASP A 41 -25.30 -18.32 5.07
N ILE A 42 -24.32 -17.85 5.84
CA ILE A 42 -23.01 -17.36 5.30
C ILE A 42 -21.84 -18.27 5.65
N ARG A 43 -22.06 -19.30 6.47
CA ARG A 43 -21.01 -20.26 6.82
C ARG A 43 -20.63 -21.12 5.63
N LEU A 44 -19.33 -21.20 5.34
CA LEU A 44 -18.80 -22.14 4.34
C LEU A 44 -18.98 -23.58 4.84
N THR A 45 -19.69 -24.41 4.08
CA THR A 45 -19.91 -25.83 4.38
C THR A 45 -18.81 -26.73 3.87
N GLN A 46 -17.97 -26.22 2.99
CA GLN A 46 -16.83 -26.95 2.42
C GLN A 46 -15.53 -26.17 2.72
N PRO A 47 -14.45 -26.86 3.10
CA PRO A 47 -13.17 -26.23 3.25
C PRO A 47 -12.69 -25.66 1.92
N LEU A 48 -11.82 -24.66 1.99
CA LEU A 48 -11.20 -24.06 0.80
C LEU A 48 -10.36 -25.12 0.07
N SER A 49 -10.53 -25.21 -1.25
CA SER A 49 -9.72 -26.07 -2.10
C SER A 49 -8.34 -25.43 -2.33
N LEU A 50 -7.46 -25.59 -1.37
CA LEU A 50 -6.09 -25.09 -1.42
C LEU A 50 -5.10 -26.22 -1.70
N PRO A 51 -3.98 -25.94 -2.38
CA PRO A 51 -2.89 -26.91 -2.51
C PRO A 51 -2.33 -27.28 -1.12
N LYS A 52 -1.62 -28.42 -1.06
CA LYS A 52 -0.93 -28.81 0.17
C LYS A 52 0.09 -27.75 0.59
N ALA A 53 0.20 -27.53 1.90
CA ALA A 53 1.22 -26.64 2.44
C ALA A 53 2.63 -27.11 2.05
N LEU A 54 3.46 -26.16 1.63
CA LEU A 54 4.86 -26.39 1.28
C LEU A 54 5.75 -26.18 2.52
N SER A 55 6.90 -26.86 2.55
CA SER A 55 8.00 -26.48 3.44
C SER A 55 8.63 -25.15 2.98
N GLU A 56 9.43 -24.53 3.83
CA GLU A 56 10.13 -23.27 3.47
C GLU A 56 11.04 -23.44 2.25
N GLN A 57 11.69 -24.60 2.14
CA GLN A 57 12.55 -24.90 0.99
C GLN A 57 11.72 -25.07 -0.29
N GLU A 58 10.68 -25.90 -0.26
CA GLU A 58 9.78 -26.09 -1.41
C GLU A 58 9.14 -24.76 -1.86
N TYR A 59 8.75 -23.92 -0.90
CA TYR A 59 8.23 -22.59 -1.19
C TYR A 59 9.26 -21.70 -1.88
N ALA A 60 10.51 -21.69 -1.42
CA ALA A 60 11.58 -20.90 -2.03
C ALA A 60 11.87 -21.37 -3.47
N GLU A 61 11.86 -22.67 -3.70
CA GLU A 61 12.03 -23.25 -5.03
C GLU A 61 10.86 -22.92 -5.97
N GLU A 62 9.62 -23.00 -5.47
CA GLU A 62 8.42 -22.67 -6.25
C GLU A 62 8.38 -21.17 -6.60
N ILE A 63 8.69 -20.29 -5.66
CA ILE A 63 8.77 -18.83 -5.92
C ILE A 63 9.88 -18.50 -6.92
N ALA A 64 11.04 -19.13 -6.79
CA ALA A 64 12.14 -18.97 -7.77
C ALA A 64 11.72 -19.44 -9.17
N HIS A 65 11.04 -20.59 -9.25
CA HIS A 65 10.48 -21.09 -10.50
C HIS A 65 9.43 -20.14 -11.09
N LEU A 66 8.52 -19.62 -10.28
CA LEU A 66 7.53 -18.66 -10.71
C LEU A 66 8.18 -17.35 -11.21
N ALA A 67 9.16 -16.84 -10.47
CA ALA A 67 9.91 -15.65 -10.83
C ALA A 67 10.69 -15.82 -12.16
N SER A 68 11.23 -17.01 -12.41
CA SER A 68 11.97 -17.32 -13.66
C SER A 68 11.10 -17.24 -14.93
N LYS A 69 9.78 -17.26 -14.81
CA LYS A 69 8.85 -17.09 -15.94
C LYS A 69 8.77 -15.64 -16.43
N ASN A 70 9.24 -14.67 -15.63
CA ASN A 70 9.31 -13.28 -16.04
C ASN A 70 10.39 -13.09 -17.11
N LYS A 71 10.05 -12.33 -18.14
CA LYS A 71 11.00 -11.90 -19.18
C LYS A 71 11.47 -10.50 -18.85
N VAL A 72 12.74 -10.38 -18.47
CA VAL A 72 13.37 -9.07 -18.25
C VAL A 72 13.78 -8.51 -19.60
N CYS A 73 13.08 -7.49 -20.07
CA CYS A 73 13.33 -6.82 -21.33
C CYS A 73 13.88 -5.41 -21.07
N ALA A 74 14.69 -4.89 -22.00
CA ALA A 74 15.04 -3.48 -21.99
C ALA A 74 13.79 -2.63 -22.23
N SER A 75 13.56 -1.63 -21.38
CA SER A 75 12.41 -0.73 -21.51
C SER A 75 12.76 0.45 -22.41
N TYR A 76 11.92 0.69 -23.41
CA TYR A 76 11.97 1.86 -24.29
C TYR A 76 10.68 2.69 -24.23
N ILE A 77 9.92 2.57 -23.15
CA ILE A 77 8.64 3.27 -23.00
C ILE A 77 8.84 4.78 -22.98
N GLY A 78 9.89 5.24 -22.31
CA GLY A 78 10.15 6.69 -22.18
C GLY A 78 9.11 7.39 -21.30
N MET A 79 8.77 8.64 -21.63
CA MET A 79 7.71 9.44 -20.98
C MET A 79 7.89 9.61 -19.47
N GLY A 80 9.14 9.73 -19.01
CA GLY A 80 9.45 9.85 -17.58
C GLY A 80 9.67 8.52 -16.85
N TRP A 81 9.41 7.37 -17.48
CA TRP A 81 9.60 6.04 -16.90
C TRP A 81 10.91 5.42 -17.34
N TYR A 82 11.96 5.71 -16.61
CA TYR A 82 13.31 5.20 -16.87
C TYR A 82 13.79 4.37 -15.68
N ASP A 83 14.60 3.36 -15.99
CA ASP A 83 15.26 2.57 -14.97
C ASP A 83 16.20 3.43 -14.14
N THR A 84 16.37 3.07 -12.87
CA THR A 84 17.25 3.74 -11.93
C THR A 84 18.38 2.82 -11.48
N ALA A 85 19.56 3.36 -11.28
CA ALA A 85 20.66 2.64 -10.66
C ALA A 85 20.58 2.82 -9.14
N THR A 86 20.12 1.79 -8.44
CA THR A 86 20.04 1.82 -6.98
C THR A 86 21.40 1.53 -6.36
N PRO A 87 22.01 2.48 -5.60
CA PRO A 87 23.27 2.22 -4.90
C PRO A 87 23.14 1.02 -3.93
N ALA A 88 24.16 0.17 -3.91
CA ALA A 88 24.13 -1.05 -3.08
C ALA A 88 23.93 -0.77 -1.58
N VAL A 89 24.44 0.36 -1.08
CA VAL A 89 24.26 0.79 0.30
C VAL A 89 22.79 1.11 0.60
N ILE A 90 22.08 1.74 -0.32
CA ILE A 90 20.64 2.03 -0.19
C ILE A 90 19.85 0.73 -0.26
N TYR A 91 20.17 -0.14 -1.22
CA TYR A 91 19.53 -1.43 -1.35
C TYR A 91 19.60 -2.21 -0.03
N ARG A 92 20.81 -2.42 0.50
CA ARG A 92 21.03 -3.16 1.75
C ARG A 92 20.41 -2.49 2.98
N ASN A 93 20.58 -1.18 3.13
CA ASN A 93 20.23 -0.50 4.40
C ASN A 93 18.78 -0.03 4.44
N VAL A 94 18.10 0.08 3.31
CA VAL A 94 16.71 0.52 3.21
C VAL A 94 15.81 -0.60 2.72
N PHE A 95 16.04 -1.12 1.50
CA PHE A 95 15.12 -2.09 0.91
C PHE A 95 15.16 -3.47 1.57
N GLU A 96 16.33 -3.93 2.04
CA GLU A 96 16.47 -5.21 2.75
C GLU A 96 16.25 -5.08 4.26
N ASN A 97 16.12 -3.89 4.78
CA ASN A 97 15.97 -3.66 6.21
C ASN A 97 14.48 -3.72 6.63
N PRO A 98 14.08 -4.70 7.47
CA PRO A 98 12.68 -4.88 7.87
C PRO A 98 12.10 -3.69 8.64
N VAL A 99 12.92 -2.83 9.23
CA VAL A 99 12.47 -1.59 9.87
C VAL A 99 11.75 -0.68 8.87
N TRP A 100 12.19 -0.65 7.61
CA TRP A 100 11.61 0.20 6.57
C TRP A 100 10.47 -0.47 5.81
N TYR A 101 10.56 -1.75 5.48
CA TYR A 101 9.51 -2.43 4.72
C TYR A 101 8.42 -3.05 5.60
N THR A 102 8.55 -3.06 6.91
CA THR A 102 7.45 -3.40 7.80
C THR A 102 6.39 -2.32 7.69
N SER A 103 5.29 -2.66 7.04
CA SER A 103 4.29 -1.68 6.66
C SER A 103 3.27 -1.47 7.77
N TYR A 104 3.48 -0.44 8.56
CA TYR A 104 2.42 0.16 9.35
C TYR A 104 2.23 1.62 8.95
N THR A 105 1.02 1.99 8.56
CA THR A 105 0.71 3.39 8.30
C THR A 105 0.80 4.18 9.60
N PRO A 106 1.49 5.33 9.64
CA PRO A 106 1.78 6.07 10.88
C PRO A 106 0.56 6.86 11.39
N TYR A 107 -0.54 6.18 11.68
CA TYR A 107 -1.74 6.80 12.27
C TYR A 107 -1.52 7.26 13.71
N GLN A 108 -0.68 6.54 14.45
CA GLN A 108 -0.35 6.85 15.84
C GLN A 108 1.09 7.32 15.93
N SER A 109 1.28 8.57 16.31
CA SER A 109 2.61 9.18 16.45
C SER A 109 3.49 8.45 17.47
N GLU A 110 2.89 7.94 18.54
CA GLU A 110 3.57 7.24 19.63
C GLU A 110 4.31 5.98 19.14
N ILE A 111 3.74 5.30 18.14
CA ILE A 111 4.30 4.05 17.59
C ILE A 111 5.20 4.33 16.38
N SER A 112 5.04 5.47 15.73
CA SER A 112 5.62 5.75 14.42
C SER A 112 6.52 6.99 14.39
N GLN A 113 7.12 7.36 15.52
CA GLN A 113 7.91 8.60 15.65
C GLN A 113 9.03 8.70 14.59
N GLY A 114 9.82 7.66 14.39
CA GLY A 114 10.90 7.66 13.39
C GLY A 114 10.38 7.76 11.95
N ARG A 115 9.23 7.19 11.63
CA ARG A 115 8.61 7.32 10.31
C ARG A 115 8.09 8.74 10.08
N LEU A 116 7.49 9.35 11.09
CA LEU A 116 7.03 10.74 11.02
C LEU A 116 8.20 11.71 10.87
N GLU A 117 9.31 11.47 11.55
CA GLU A 117 10.55 12.25 11.36
C GLU A 117 11.07 12.12 9.93
N ALA A 118 11.11 10.90 9.38
CA ALA A 118 11.51 10.67 7.99
C ALA A 118 10.60 11.40 6.98
N LEU A 119 9.28 11.40 7.19
CA LEU A 119 8.34 12.14 6.36
C LEU A 119 8.56 13.66 6.45
N LEU A 120 8.81 14.19 7.64
CA LEU A 120 9.11 15.60 7.85
C LEU A 120 10.41 16.02 7.15
N ASN A 121 11.46 15.20 7.27
CA ASN A 121 12.73 15.42 6.57
C ASN A 121 12.54 15.42 5.05
N PHE A 122 11.72 14.51 4.52
CA PHE A 122 11.39 14.47 3.10
C PHE A 122 10.67 15.74 2.64
N GLN A 123 9.68 16.23 3.38
CA GLN A 123 8.99 17.49 3.09
C GLN A 123 9.96 18.67 3.02
N THR A 124 10.88 18.76 3.97
CA THR A 124 11.92 19.80 4.01
C THR A 124 12.82 19.71 2.79
N MET A 125 13.31 18.51 2.47
CA MET A 125 14.16 18.28 1.31
C MET A 125 13.47 18.69 0.00
N VAL A 126 12.22 18.31 -0.20
CA VAL A 126 11.47 18.65 -1.41
C VAL A 126 11.24 20.15 -1.50
N SER A 127 10.90 20.82 -0.39
CA SER A 127 10.76 22.28 -0.35
C SER A 127 12.06 22.98 -0.73
N ASP A 128 13.19 22.54 -0.21
CA ASP A 128 14.52 23.13 -0.50
C ASP A 128 14.93 22.92 -1.96
N LEU A 129 14.69 21.72 -2.51
CA LEU A 129 15.02 21.39 -3.89
C LEU A 129 14.17 22.13 -4.92
N THR A 130 12.91 22.41 -4.60
CA THR A 130 11.95 23.04 -5.52
C THR A 130 11.79 24.54 -5.30
N ALA A 131 12.36 25.09 -4.24
CA ALA A 131 12.16 26.46 -3.76
C ALA A 131 10.67 26.78 -3.46
N MET A 132 9.85 25.77 -3.20
CA MET A 132 8.46 25.95 -2.78
C MET A 132 8.40 26.19 -1.27
N PRO A 133 7.51 27.06 -0.79
CA PRO A 133 7.45 27.40 0.63
C PRO A 133 6.97 26.25 1.51
N LEU A 134 6.28 25.29 0.94
CA LEU A 134 5.74 24.12 1.63
C LEU A 134 5.55 22.96 0.68
N ALA A 135 5.85 21.74 1.12
CA ALA A 135 5.51 20.50 0.45
C ALA A 135 4.73 19.58 1.42
N ASN A 136 3.93 18.68 0.88
CA ASN A 136 3.41 17.56 1.66
C ASN A 136 4.47 16.42 1.71
N SER A 137 4.20 15.38 2.49
CA SER A 137 5.14 14.28 2.63
C SER A 137 5.18 13.39 1.40
N SER A 138 4.02 12.98 0.88
CA SER A 138 3.95 12.07 -0.27
C SER A 138 2.50 11.88 -0.70
N LEU A 139 2.31 11.63 -1.99
CA LEU A 139 1.07 11.09 -2.57
C LEU A 139 1.42 9.81 -3.35
N LEU A 140 0.40 9.13 -3.86
CA LEU A 140 0.59 7.83 -4.53
C LEU A 140 1.56 7.93 -5.73
N ASP A 141 1.35 8.93 -6.59
CA ASP A 141 2.17 9.21 -7.76
C ASP A 141 2.01 10.68 -8.22
N GLU A 142 2.76 11.08 -9.24
CA GLU A 142 2.72 12.44 -9.77
C GLU A 142 1.36 12.83 -10.36
N ALA A 143 0.69 11.89 -11.02
CA ALA A 143 -0.62 12.14 -11.62
C ALA A 143 -1.70 12.36 -10.56
N THR A 144 -1.67 11.56 -9.49
CA THR A 144 -2.52 11.76 -8.31
C THR A 144 -2.20 13.08 -7.61
N ALA A 145 -0.93 13.42 -7.47
CA ALA A 145 -0.52 14.71 -6.88
C ALA A 145 -1.08 15.90 -7.67
N ALA A 146 -1.00 15.86 -9.01
CA ALA A 146 -1.58 16.88 -9.86
C ALA A 146 -3.11 16.97 -9.71
N ALA A 147 -3.79 15.82 -9.62
CA ALA A 147 -5.24 15.77 -9.44
C ALA A 147 -5.69 16.30 -8.06
N GLU A 148 -4.96 15.98 -6.99
CA GLU A 148 -5.22 16.53 -5.67
C GLU A 148 -4.96 18.05 -5.61
N ALA A 149 -3.89 18.53 -6.27
CA ALA A 149 -3.63 19.96 -6.41
C ALA A 149 -4.78 20.68 -7.15
N ALA A 150 -5.30 20.09 -8.23
CA ALA A 150 -6.44 20.63 -8.96
C ALA A 150 -7.70 20.71 -8.08
N ASN A 151 -8.01 19.67 -7.31
CA ASN A 151 -9.12 19.67 -6.36
C ASN A 151 -8.95 20.75 -5.28
N MET A 152 -7.75 20.92 -4.75
CA MET A 152 -7.43 21.97 -3.79
C MET A 152 -7.63 23.37 -4.39
N MET A 153 -7.14 23.61 -5.62
CA MET A 153 -7.33 24.88 -6.31
C MET A 153 -8.81 25.21 -6.48
N TYR A 154 -9.64 24.28 -6.93
CA TYR A 154 -11.08 24.48 -7.04
C TYR A 154 -11.75 24.77 -5.69
N ALA A 155 -11.38 24.04 -4.64
CA ALA A 155 -11.91 24.28 -3.29
C ALA A 155 -11.56 25.68 -2.77
N LEU A 156 -10.36 26.16 -3.05
CA LEU A 156 -9.93 27.51 -2.70
C LEU A 156 -10.61 28.59 -3.54
N CYS A 157 -10.77 28.36 -4.86
CA CYS A 157 -11.49 29.27 -5.75
C CYS A 157 -12.96 29.42 -5.34
N SER A 158 -13.63 28.33 -4.99
CA SER A 158 -15.03 28.35 -4.56
C SER A 158 -15.29 29.18 -3.29
N ARG A 159 -14.29 29.30 -2.43
CA ARG A 159 -14.35 30.16 -1.21
C ARG A 159 -14.12 31.64 -1.51
N ASN A 160 -13.55 31.94 -2.67
CA ASN A 160 -13.27 33.32 -3.07
C ASN A 160 -14.43 33.86 -3.93
N LYS A 161 -15.17 34.84 -3.43
CA LYS A 161 -16.34 35.42 -4.11
C LYS A 161 -16.04 35.90 -5.54
N ALA A 162 -14.82 36.34 -5.85
CA ALA A 162 -14.41 36.80 -7.17
C ALA A 162 -14.06 35.65 -8.14
N LYS A 163 -13.86 34.45 -7.63
CA LYS A 163 -13.41 33.26 -8.40
C LYS A 163 -14.32 32.04 -8.22
N LYS A 164 -15.48 32.23 -7.57
CA LYS A 164 -16.39 31.11 -7.25
C LYS A 164 -16.89 30.35 -8.47
N ASP A 165 -16.94 31.02 -9.62
CA ASP A 165 -17.44 30.49 -10.88
C ASP A 165 -16.30 29.92 -11.76
N ALA A 166 -15.07 29.84 -11.25
CA ALA A 166 -13.97 29.21 -11.95
C ALA A 166 -14.25 27.71 -12.10
N ASP A 167 -14.43 27.26 -13.34
CA ASP A 167 -14.82 25.89 -13.70
C ASP A 167 -13.82 25.19 -14.63
N THR A 168 -12.76 25.90 -15.03
CA THR A 168 -11.79 25.41 -16.00
C THR A 168 -10.39 25.39 -15.41
N LEU A 169 -9.71 24.23 -15.53
CA LEU A 169 -8.31 24.03 -15.20
C LEU A 169 -7.48 24.16 -16.48
N PHE A 170 -6.57 25.12 -16.50
CA PHE A 170 -5.60 25.22 -17.59
C PHE A 170 -4.44 24.25 -17.33
N VAL A 171 -4.11 23.41 -18.30
CA VAL A 171 -3.05 22.41 -18.26
C VAL A 171 -2.16 22.58 -19.48
N ASP A 172 -0.84 22.49 -19.30
CA ASP A 172 0.12 22.53 -20.39
C ASP A 172 -0.04 21.33 -21.32
N GLU A 173 0.08 21.54 -22.62
CA GLU A 173 -0.07 20.45 -23.61
C GLU A 173 1.06 19.41 -23.55
N HIS A 174 2.19 19.75 -22.92
CA HIS A 174 3.37 18.90 -22.79
C HIS A 174 3.35 18.05 -21.51
N ILE A 175 2.29 18.12 -20.72
CA ILE A 175 2.11 17.23 -19.57
C ILE A 175 2.07 15.77 -20.02
N PHE A 176 2.56 14.86 -19.20
CA PHE A 176 2.48 13.43 -19.50
C PHE A 176 1.03 13.00 -19.76
N PRO A 177 0.77 12.23 -20.85
CA PRO A 177 -0.59 11.80 -21.20
C PRO A 177 -1.31 11.04 -20.09
N GLN A 178 -0.58 10.23 -19.30
CA GLN A 178 -1.13 9.53 -18.14
C GLN A 178 -1.58 10.49 -17.05
N THR A 179 -0.85 11.57 -16.78
CA THR A 179 -1.24 12.60 -15.82
C THR A 179 -2.52 13.30 -16.28
N LEU A 180 -2.61 13.66 -17.57
CA LEU A 180 -3.80 14.25 -18.14
C LEU A 180 -5.01 13.30 -18.06
N ALA A 181 -4.80 11.99 -18.28
CA ALA A 181 -5.86 10.98 -18.15
C ALA A 181 -6.39 10.88 -16.71
N VAL A 182 -5.53 10.93 -15.72
CA VAL A 182 -5.93 10.94 -14.30
C VAL A 182 -6.68 12.22 -13.96
N LEU A 183 -6.20 13.40 -14.39
CA LEU A 183 -6.89 14.67 -14.21
C LEU A 183 -8.31 14.61 -14.78
N ARG A 184 -8.47 14.18 -16.03
CA ARG A 184 -9.77 14.03 -16.69
C ARG A 184 -10.69 13.07 -15.93
N THR A 185 -10.17 11.96 -15.46
CA THR A 185 -10.95 10.98 -14.68
C THR A 185 -11.45 11.59 -13.38
N ARG A 186 -10.58 12.29 -12.64
CA ARG A 186 -10.91 12.93 -11.36
C ARG A 186 -11.90 14.08 -11.52
N MET A 187 -11.81 14.84 -12.62
CA MET A 187 -12.68 16.01 -12.87
C MET A 187 -14.03 15.64 -13.51
N ARG A 188 -14.15 14.45 -14.12
CA ARG A 188 -15.29 14.02 -14.94
C ARG A 188 -16.66 14.27 -14.31
N TYR A 189 -16.79 14.05 -13.01
CA TYR A 189 -18.07 14.14 -12.30
C TYR A 189 -18.18 15.36 -11.39
N THR A 190 -17.22 16.27 -11.46
CA THR A 190 -17.21 17.49 -10.64
C THR A 190 -17.88 18.69 -11.32
N GLY A 191 -18.26 18.56 -12.59
CA GLY A 191 -18.73 19.67 -13.42
C GLY A 191 -17.62 20.65 -13.81
N LYS A 192 -16.35 20.25 -13.70
CA LYS A 192 -15.18 21.07 -14.02
C LYS A 192 -14.57 20.64 -15.35
N ASN A 193 -14.03 21.62 -16.08
CA ASN A 193 -13.41 21.43 -17.39
C ASN A 193 -11.87 21.41 -17.26
N ILE A 194 -11.20 20.79 -18.24
CA ILE A 194 -9.75 20.82 -18.43
C ILE A 194 -9.47 21.31 -19.85
#